data_7e7777df33597c09efd2b2b9f7230be7
#
_entry.id   7e7777df33597c09efd2b2b9f7230be7
#
_cell.length_a   1.000
_cell.length_b   1.000
_cell.length_c   1.000
_cell.angle_alpha   90.00
_cell.angle_beta   90.00
_cell.angle_gamma   90.00
#
_symmetry.space_group_name_H-M   'P 1'
#
loop_
_entity.id
_entity.type
_entity.pdbx_description
1 polymer ?
#
loop_
_entity_poly.entity_id
_entity_poly.type
_entity_poly.pdbx_seq_one_letter_code
_entity_poly.pdbx_strand_id
1 'polypeptide(L)'
;MHEQTTLGELAKTVRSKNAGTDRITFDIIFSDRATYDHVRGSGALTRQTVCTLFGIEDDRITDFVEFDPAFAIKFTLKRLAPSGGPGEQDVFGCQQYPPLLSIPVPTP
;
A
#
# COMPACT_ATOMS: atom_id res chain seq x y z
N MET A 1 21.26 -12.61 -12.72
CA MET A 1 21.41 -11.73 -11.57
C MET A 1 20.19 -10.86 -11.40
N HIS A 2 19.72 -10.75 -10.22
CA HIS A 2 18.52 -9.97 -9.96
C HIS A 2 18.83 -8.62 -9.40
N GLU A 3 18.25 -7.64 -10.03
CA GLU A 3 18.38 -6.27 -9.61
C GLU A 3 17.08 -5.81 -8.96
N GLN A 4 16.55 -6.65 -8.07
CA GLN A 4 15.29 -6.36 -7.42
C GLN A 4 15.40 -6.58 -5.92
N THR A 5 14.65 -5.79 -5.19
CA THR A 5 14.43 -5.96 -3.77
C THR A 5 12.92 -5.97 -3.56
N THR A 6 12.45 -5.78 -2.35
CA THR A 6 11.02 -5.73 -2.07
C THR A 6 10.66 -4.40 -1.43
N LEU A 7 9.39 -4.03 -1.53
CA LEU A 7 8.91 -2.81 -0.90
C LEU A 7 9.17 -2.85 0.61
N GLY A 8 9.00 -4.02 1.22
CA GLY A 8 9.23 -4.16 2.66
C GLY A 8 10.65 -3.86 3.08
N GLU A 9 11.62 -4.12 2.22
CA GLU A 9 13.02 -3.83 2.54
C GLU A 9 13.37 -2.37 2.36
N LEU A 10 12.67 -1.68 1.47
CA LEU A 10 12.95 -0.27 1.20
C LEU A 10 12.17 0.67 2.11
N ALA A 11 10.99 0.26 2.57
CA ALA A 11 10.15 1.11 3.39
C ALA A 11 10.63 1.12 4.83
N LYS A 12 10.60 2.29 5.45
CA LYS A 12 10.83 2.41 6.88
C LYS A 12 9.67 1.83 7.65
N THR A 13 8.46 2.13 7.22
CA THR A 13 7.24 1.72 7.90
C THR A 13 6.18 1.42 6.86
N VAL A 14 5.49 0.30 7.01
CA VAL A 14 4.31 -0.03 6.24
C VAL A 14 3.23 -0.38 7.24
N ARG A 15 2.09 0.30 7.14
CA ARG A 15 1.00 0.06 8.08
C ARG A 15 -0.33 0.26 7.41
N SER A 16 -1.37 -0.31 8.00
CA SER A 16 -2.72 -0.10 7.55
C SER A 16 -3.64 0.00 8.75
N LYS A 17 -4.75 0.69 8.57
CA LYS A 17 -5.72 0.82 9.64
C LYS A 17 -7.09 1.10 9.06
N ASN A 18 -8.12 0.82 9.84
CA ASN A 18 -9.48 1.16 9.45
C ASN A 18 -9.65 2.67 9.40
N ALA A 19 -10.32 3.12 8.35
CA ALA A 19 -10.67 4.53 8.17
C ALA A 19 -12.20 4.60 8.10
N GLY A 20 -12.85 4.33 9.23
CA GLY A 20 -14.28 4.15 9.29
C GLY A 20 -14.61 2.67 9.18
N THR A 21 -15.89 2.35 9.01
CA THR A 21 -16.33 0.96 8.99
C THR A 21 -16.14 0.30 7.64
N ASP A 22 -15.97 1.08 6.58
CA ASP A 22 -15.95 0.55 5.21
C ASP A 22 -14.69 0.88 4.43
N ARG A 23 -13.66 1.41 5.08
CA ARG A 23 -12.42 1.79 4.40
C ARG A 23 -11.20 1.38 5.19
N ILE A 24 -10.11 1.13 4.45
CA ILE A 24 -8.79 0.84 5.03
C ILE A 24 -7.80 1.78 4.38
N THR A 25 -7.02 2.49 5.19
CA THR A 25 -5.96 3.37 4.72
C THR A 25 -4.62 2.69 4.91
N PHE A 26 -3.78 2.78 3.89
CA PHE A 26 -2.43 2.21 3.89
C PHE A 26 -1.43 3.35 3.79
N ASP A 27 -0.37 3.29 4.63
CA ASP A 27 0.74 4.23 4.61
C ASP A 27 2.02 3.46 4.36
N ILE A 28 2.76 3.85 3.33
CA ILE A 28 4.09 3.32 3.06
C ILE A 28 5.05 4.50 3.20
N ILE A 29 5.87 4.48 4.23
CA ILE A 29 6.72 5.61 4.60
C ILE A 29 8.18 5.21 4.40
N PHE A 30 8.95 6.08 3.74
CA PHE A 30 10.36 5.85 3.49
C PHE A 30 11.21 6.76 4.37
N SER A 31 12.46 6.35 4.64
CA SER A 31 13.30 7.09 5.57
C SER A 31 13.99 8.29 4.93
N ASP A 32 14.08 8.31 3.61
CA ASP A 32 14.74 9.42 2.91
C ASP A 32 14.09 9.66 1.56
N ARG A 33 14.41 10.83 1.00
CA ARG A 33 13.81 11.25 -0.26
C ARG A 33 14.29 10.40 -1.43
N ALA A 34 15.54 9.98 -1.41
CA ALA A 34 16.09 9.21 -2.53
C ALA A 34 15.33 7.89 -2.71
N THR A 35 15.09 7.18 -1.62
CA THR A 35 14.34 5.93 -1.68
C THR A 35 12.90 6.19 -2.11
N TYR A 36 12.28 7.21 -1.54
CA TYR A 36 10.92 7.59 -1.89
C TYR A 36 10.79 7.89 -3.39
N ASP A 37 11.70 8.72 -3.92
CA ASP A 37 11.67 9.07 -5.33
C ASP A 37 11.93 7.86 -6.21
N HIS A 38 12.82 6.98 -5.78
CA HIS A 38 13.12 5.78 -6.53
C HIS A 38 11.88 4.89 -6.67
N VAL A 39 11.16 4.65 -5.58
CA VAL A 39 9.97 3.80 -5.62
C VAL A 39 8.89 4.44 -6.49
N ARG A 40 8.67 5.75 -6.34
CA ARG A 40 7.69 6.44 -7.17
C ARG A 40 8.01 6.32 -8.65
N GLY A 41 9.28 6.53 -9.00
CA GLY A 41 9.70 6.53 -10.39
C GLY A 41 9.76 5.16 -11.00
N SER A 42 9.88 4.11 -10.19
CA SER A 42 10.01 2.76 -10.70
C SER A 42 8.71 2.18 -11.24
N GLY A 43 7.57 2.74 -10.84
CA GLY A 43 6.28 2.17 -11.19
C GLY A 43 5.91 0.93 -10.41
N ALA A 44 6.67 0.61 -9.36
CA ALA A 44 6.42 -0.60 -8.57
C ALA A 44 5.15 -0.49 -7.75
N LEU A 45 4.81 0.70 -7.27
CA LEU A 45 3.63 0.91 -6.45
C LEU A 45 2.72 1.93 -7.13
N THR A 46 1.68 1.44 -7.79
CA THR A 46 0.72 2.25 -8.52
C THR A 46 -0.67 1.76 -8.19
N ARG A 47 -1.68 2.51 -8.66
CA ARG A 47 -3.08 2.06 -8.51
C ARG A 47 -3.26 0.67 -9.12
N GLN A 48 -2.65 0.45 -10.31
CA GLN A 48 -2.77 -0.84 -10.97
C GLN A 48 -2.14 -1.96 -10.16
N THR A 49 -0.98 -1.70 -9.57
CA THR A 49 -0.31 -2.69 -8.73
C THR A 49 -1.19 -3.07 -7.53
N VAL A 50 -1.81 -2.08 -6.91
CA VAL A 50 -2.70 -2.31 -5.78
C VAL A 50 -3.90 -3.15 -6.20
N CYS A 51 -4.50 -2.82 -7.34
CA CYS A 51 -5.63 -3.59 -7.85
C CYS A 51 -5.26 -5.06 -8.06
N THR A 52 -4.11 -5.29 -8.68
CA THR A 52 -3.65 -6.64 -8.95
C THR A 52 -3.36 -7.39 -7.65
N LEU A 53 -2.68 -6.72 -6.71
CA LEU A 53 -2.25 -7.34 -5.48
C LEU A 53 -3.43 -7.78 -4.61
N PHE A 54 -4.44 -6.92 -4.52
CA PHE A 54 -5.60 -7.21 -3.67
C PHE A 54 -6.76 -7.83 -4.43
N GLY A 55 -6.64 -7.99 -5.76
CA GLY A 55 -7.71 -8.58 -6.56
C GLY A 55 -8.97 -7.71 -6.60
N ILE A 56 -8.79 -6.40 -6.76
CA ILE A 56 -9.90 -5.45 -6.72
C ILE A 56 -9.93 -4.61 -7.99
N GLU A 57 -11.07 -3.97 -8.23
CA GLU A 57 -11.23 -3.00 -9.31
C GLU A 57 -10.71 -1.65 -8.87
N ASP A 58 -10.33 -0.82 -9.84
CA ASP A 58 -9.76 0.49 -9.54
C ASP A 58 -10.72 1.39 -8.77
N ASP A 59 -12.01 1.24 -8.97
CA ASP A 59 -13.00 2.07 -8.28
C ASP A 59 -13.07 1.80 -6.78
N ARG A 60 -12.42 0.73 -6.31
CA ARG A 60 -12.29 0.46 -4.88
C ARG A 60 -11.21 1.32 -4.22
N ILE A 61 -10.34 1.94 -5.01
CA ILE A 61 -9.33 2.86 -4.49
C ILE A 61 -9.94 4.25 -4.45
N THR A 62 -10.20 4.75 -3.25
CA THR A 62 -10.86 6.04 -3.10
C THR A 62 -9.89 7.20 -3.19
N ASP A 63 -8.62 6.97 -2.83
CA ASP A 63 -7.58 7.96 -3.03
C ASP A 63 -6.22 7.28 -3.09
N PHE A 64 -5.28 7.92 -3.75
CA PHE A 64 -3.91 7.45 -3.89
C PHE A 64 -3.04 8.69 -3.98
N VAL A 65 -2.23 8.93 -2.94
CA VAL A 65 -1.52 10.19 -2.76
C VAL A 65 -0.05 9.92 -2.50
N GLU A 66 0.81 10.67 -3.19
CA GLU A 66 2.22 10.74 -2.90
C GLU A 66 2.45 11.96 -2.03
N PHE A 67 2.75 11.74 -0.76
CA PHE A 67 2.85 12.83 0.21
C PHE A 67 4.33 13.14 0.45
N ASP A 68 4.86 14.10 -0.32
CA ASP A 68 6.27 14.43 -0.33
C ASP A 68 6.83 14.84 1.03
N PRO A 69 6.13 15.66 1.83
CA PRO A 69 6.72 16.10 3.10
C PRO A 69 7.06 14.96 4.06
N ALA A 70 6.38 13.82 3.95
CA ALA A 70 6.63 12.70 4.84
C ALA A 70 7.32 11.53 4.13
N PHE A 71 7.69 11.69 2.86
CA PHE A 71 8.24 10.60 2.03
C PHE A 71 7.32 9.39 2.09
N ALA A 72 6.02 9.63 1.88
CA ALA A 72 5.02 8.59 2.07
C ALA A 72 4.13 8.44 0.84
N ILE A 73 3.73 7.20 0.59
CA ILE A 73 2.69 6.91 -0.38
C ILE A 73 1.50 6.38 0.41
N LYS A 74 0.34 6.99 0.21
CA LYS A 74 -0.87 6.67 0.95
C LYS A 74 -1.99 6.33 -0.01
N PHE A 75 -2.73 5.29 0.31
CA PHE A 75 -3.94 5.01 -0.46
C PHE A 75 -5.00 4.42 0.45
N THR A 76 -6.25 4.57 0.04
CA THR A 76 -7.40 4.10 0.81
C THR A 76 -8.23 3.18 -0.07
N LEU A 77 -8.60 2.04 0.48
CA LEU A 77 -9.44 1.07 -0.21
C LEU A 77 -10.81 1.02 0.45
N LYS A 78 -11.84 0.92 -0.38
CA LYS A 78 -13.19 0.69 0.09
C LYS A 78 -13.40 -0.81 0.24
N ARG A 79 -13.92 -1.23 1.38
CA ARG A 79 -14.20 -2.64 1.63
C ARG A 79 -15.48 -3.06 0.93
N LEU A 80 -15.56 -4.36 0.62
CA LEU A 80 -16.80 -4.92 0.09
C LEU A 80 -17.89 -4.96 1.14
N ALA A 81 -17.49 -5.16 2.40
CA ALA A 81 -18.43 -5.19 3.51
C ALA A 81 -17.88 -4.34 4.64
N PRO A 82 -18.74 -3.80 5.50
CA PRO A 82 -18.26 -3.07 6.66
C PRO A 82 -17.38 -3.92 7.55
N SER A 83 -16.46 -3.26 8.26
CA SER A 83 -15.56 -3.92 9.18
C SER A 83 -16.36 -4.71 10.21
N GLY A 84 -16.01 -6.00 10.36
CA GLY A 84 -16.69 -6.88 11.30
C GLY A 84 -17.94 -7.52 10.75
N GLY A 85 -18.31 -7.25 9.50
CA GLY A 85 -19.49 -7.87 8.89
C GLY A 85 -19.23 -9.31 8.46
N PRO A 86 -20.31 -10.04 8.13
CA PRO A 86 -20.15 -11.41 7.65
C PRO A 86 -19.27 -11.47 6.42
N GLY A 87 -18.36 -12.41 6.38
CA GLY A 87 -17.43 -12.55 5.28
C GLY A 87 -16.20 -11.67 5.40
N GLU A 88 -16.14 -10.79 6.37
CA GLU A 88 -14.96 -9.97 6.61
C GLU A 88 -13.93 -10.80 7.36
N GLN A 89 -12.78 -11.03 6.74
CA GLN A 89 -11.75 -11.88 7.32
C GLN A 89 -10.72 -11.08 8.11
N ASP A 90 -10.66 -9.79 7.90
CA ASP A 90 -9.70 -8.93 8.58
C ASP A 90 -10.45 -7.74 9.16
N VAL A 91 -10.83 -7.88 10.42
CA VAL A 91 -11.56 -6.83 11.12
C VAL A 91 -10.69 -5.60 11.33
N PHE A 92 -9.38 -5.80 11.46
CA PHE A 92 -8.43 -4.71 11.69
C PHE A 92 -7.62 -4.49 10.42
N GLY A 93 -7.75 -3.31 9.84
CA GLY A 93 -7.02 -2.98 8.61
C GLY A 93 -5.52 -3.20 8.71
N CYS A 94 -4.96 -3.14 9.92
CA CYS A 94 -3.53 -3.33 10.11
C CYS A 94 -3.06 -4.74 9.77
N GLN A 95 -3.96 -5.67 9.54
CA GLN A 95 -3.61 -7.02 9.13
C GLN A 95 -3.59 -7.16 7.61
N GLN A 96 -3.92 -6.10 6.88
CA GLN A 96 -3.99 -6.14 5.42
C GLN A 96 -2.67 -5.79 4.74
N TYR A 97 -1.72 -5.20 5.46
CA TYR A 97 -0.52 -4.70 4.81
C TYR A 97 0.53 -5.75 4.44
N PRO A 98 0.59 -6.95 5.03
CA PRO A 98 1.66 -7.89 4.68
C PRO A 98 1.85 -8.16 3.19
N PRO A 99 0.79 -8.24 2.36
CA PRO A 99 1.02 -8.44 0.93
C PRO A 99 1.84 -7.35 0.27
N LEU A 100 1.76 -6.12 0.79
CA LEU A 100 2.53 -5.00 0.23
C LEU A 100 4.03 -5.21 0.38
N LEU A 101 4.46 -5.92 1.41
CA LEU A 101 5.89 -6.12 1.68
C LEU A 101 6.58 -6.91 0.59
N SER A 102 5.83 -7.71 -0.16
CA SER A 102 6.39 -8.59 -1.17
C SER A 102 6.44 -7.96 -2.55
N ILE A 103 5.96 -6.74 -2.72
CA ILE A 103 5.99 -6.09 -4.04
C ILE A 103 7.42 -5.94 -4.50
N PRO A 104 7.78 -6.49 -5.68
CA PRO A 104 9.14 -6.35 -6.18
C PRO A 104 9.40 -4.92 -6.63
N VAL A 105 10.58 -4.41 -6.28
CA VAL A 105 11.02 -3.07 -6.64
C VAL A 105 12.43 -3.18 -7.19
N PRO A 106 12.75 -2.52 -8.31
CA PRO A 106 14.12 -2.51 -8.79
C PRO A 106 15.04 -1.96 -7.72
N THR A 107 16.24 -2.53 -7.61
CA THR A 107 17.23 -2.07 -6.64
C THR A 107 17.67 -0.65 -6.98
N PRO A 108 17.71 0.26 -6.01
CA PRO A 108 18.14 1.64 -6.26
C PRO A 108 19.56 1.75 -6.76
#